data_f45d2ee916d9efca850f8795cd1cd5a2
#
_entry.id   f45d2ee916d9efca850f8795cd1cd5a2
#
_cell.length_a   1.000
_cell.length_b   1.000
_cell.length_c   1.000
_cell.angle_alpha   90.00
_cell.angle_beta   90.00
_cell.angle_gamma   90.00
#
_symmetry.space_group_name_H-M   'P 1'
#
loop_
_entity.id
_entity.type
_entity.pdbx_description
1 polymer ?
#
loop_
_entity_poly.entity_id
_entity_poly.type
_entity_poly.pdbx_seq_one_letter_code
_entity_poly.pdbx_strand_id
1 'polypeptide(L)'
;MEKLLIKGGKSLSGKISCSGAKNAALPMIAATILCDDKVVLKNLPYLQDITTMFELLGSMGSEILLDENMDFTISSANLKDIEARYELVKTMRASILVLGPLLSKYGKARIALPGGCAIGSRPVNFHLDALKQMGASIILRNGYIEANASKLKGANIRFEGVTVLSLIHISEPTRPY
;
A
#
# COMPACT_ATOMS: atom_id res chain seq x y z
N MET A 1 28.73 7.72 -6.98
CA MET A 1 28.10 6.41 -7.27
C MET A 1 28.57 5.45 -6.20
N GLU A 2 27.67 4.95 -5.38
CA GLU A 2 28.01 3.91 -4.41
C GLU A 2 28.24 2.59 -5.13
N LYS A 3 29.28 1.86 -4.72
CA LYS A 3 29.66 0.57 -5.30
C LYS A 3 29.69 -0.49 -4.22
N LEU A 4 29.11 -1.65 -4.48
CA LEU A 4 29.20 -2.81 -3.60
C LEU A 4 30.30 -3.73 -4.11
N LEU A 5 31.34 -3.99 -3.28
CA LEU A 5 32.39 -4.95 -3.58
C LEU A 5 32.17 -6.21 -2.74
N ILE A 6 31.95 -7.34 -3.40
CA ILE A 6 31.71 -8.61 -2.74
C ILE A 6 32.88 -9.55 -3.00
N LYS A 7 33.52 -10.05 -1.93
CA LYS A 7 34.52 -11.12 -2.00
C LYS A 7 33.87 -12.41 -1.45
N GLY A 8 33.63 -13.35 -2.33
CA GLY A 8 33.13 -14.68 -1.99
C GLY A 8 34.24 -15.65 -1.58
N GLY A 9 33.96 -16.96 -1.59
CA GLY A 9 34.94 -18.04 -1.37
C GLY A 9 35.00 -18.58 0.05
N LYS A 10 34.14 -18.10 0.98
CA LYS A 10 33.99 -18.70 2.32
C LYS A 10 32.64 -19.38 2.45
N SER A 11 32.63 -20.57 3.05
CA SER A 11 31.38 -21.22 3.45
C SER A 11 30.71 -20.41 4.56
N LEU A 12 29.43 -20.13 4.38
CA LEU A 12 28.62 -19.40 5.37
C LEU A 12 27.84 -20.41 6.22
N SER A 13 27.89 -20.26 7.54
CA SER A 13 27.12 -21.04 8.50
C SER A 13 26.54 -20.10 9.56
N GLY A 14 25.26 -20.26 9.89
CA GLY A 14 24.60 -19.42 10.89
C GLY A 14 23.10 -19.30 10.64
N LYS A 15 22.44 -18.53 11.51
CA LYS A 15 21.02 -18.18 11.41
C LYS A 15 20.88 -16.67 11.22
N ILE A 16 20.07 -16.26 10.29
CA ILE A 16 19.73 -14.85 10.03
C ILE A 16 18.21 -14.71 10.10
N SER A 17 17.74 -13.74 10.86
CA SER A 17 16.34 -13.34 10.84
C SER A 17 16.11 -12.39 9.67
N CYS A 18 15.15 -12.71 8.79
CA CYS A 18 14.74 -11.81 7.72
C CYS A 18 13.82 -10.71 8.27
N SER A 19 14.05 -9.48 7.84
CA SER A 19 13.08 -8.40 8.07
C SER A 19 11.81 -8.65 7.27
N GLY A 20 10.70 -8.05 7.69
CA GLY A 20 9.46 -8.06 6.93
C GLY A 20 9.62 -7.45 5.54
N ALA A 21 8.75 -7.82 4.61
CA ALA A 21 8.77 -7.32 3.25
C ALA A 21 7.99 -6.01 3.13
N LYS A 22 8.59 -4.98 2.49
CA LYS A 22 7.93 -3.69 2.22
C LYS A 22 6.57 -3.85 1.54
N ASN A 23 6.53 -4.68 0.51
CA ASN A 23 5.32 -4.86 -0.30
C ASN A 23 4.20 -5.64 0.42
N ALA A 24 4.50 -6.31 1.53
CA ALA A 24 3.52 -6.87 2.44
C ALA A 24 3.11 -5.86 3.51
N ALA A 25 4.07 -5.11 4.06
CA ALA A 25 3.83 -4.15 5.12
C ALA A 25 2.89 -3.02 4.71
N LEU A 26 3.12 -2.40 3.54
CA LEU A 26 2.32 -1.26 3.08
C LEU A 26 0.81 -1.55 2.96
N PRO A 27 0.35 -2.65 2.32
CA PRO A 27 -1.07 -2.98 2.31
C PRO A 27 -1.61 -3.37 3.69
N MET A 28 -0.81 -4.01 4.56
CA MET A 28 -1.25 -4.29 5.94
C MET A 28 -1.47 -3.01 6.73
N ILE A 29 -0.57 -2.03 6.63
CA ILE A 29 -0.73 -0.72 7.26
C ILE A 29 -1.99 -0.02 6.72
N ALA A 30 -2.20 0.00 5.41
CA ALA A 30 -3.43 0.58 4.84
C ALA A 30 -4.71 -0.15 5.31
N ALA A 31 -4.66 -1.47 5.47
CA ALA A 31 -5.79 -2.27 5.92
C ALA A 31 -6.20 -1.97 7.39
N THR A 32 -5.32 -1.41 8.22
CA THR A 32 -5.67 -1.01 9.59
C THR A 32 -6.78 0.04 9.63
N ILE A 33 -7.01 0.78 8.55
CA ILE A 33 -8.14 1.71 8.42
C ILE A 33 -9.48 0.98 8.59
N LEU A 34 -9.56 -0.27 8.17
CA LEU A 34 -10.80 -1.07 8.27
C LEU A 34 -11.11 -1.54 9.69
N CYS A 35 -10.10 -1.56 10.57
CA CYS A 35 -10.25 -2.06 11.93
C CYS A 35 -10.77 -0.95 12.86
N ASP A 36 -11.67 -1.32 13.77
CA ASP A 36 -12.14 -0.44 14.84
C ASP A 36 -11.25 -0.56 16.08
N ASP A 37 -10.67 -1.72 16.29
CA ASP A 37 -9.72 -2.00 17.36
C ASP A 37 -8.28 -1.66 16.97
N LYS A 38 -7.41 -1.64 18.00
CA LYS A 38 -5.96 -1.47 17.82
C LYS A 38 -5.36 -2.67 17.11
N VAL A 39 -4.52 -2.41 16.13
CA VAL A 39 -3.78 -3.43 15.37
C VAL A 39 -2.31 -3.34 15.71
N VAL A 40 -1.68 -4.46 16.05
CA VAL A 40 -0.23 -4.52 16.29
C VAL A 40 0.45 -5.18 15.11
N LEU A 41 1.37 -4.44 14.48
CA LEU A 41 2.19 -4.93 13.39
C LEU A 41 3.62 -5.12 13.86
N LYS A 42 4.12 -6.35 13.68
CA LYS A 42 5.46 -6.76 14.11
C LYS A 42 6.40 -6.99 12.93
N ASN A 43 7.69 -6.88 13.19
CA ASN A 43 8.73 -7.15 12.19
C ASN A 43 8.56 -6.32 10.91
N LEU A 44 8.16 -5.06 11.02
CA LEU A 44 8.10 -4.18 9.86
C LEU A 44 9.51 -3.77 9.42
N PRO A 45 9.78 -3.69 8.10
CA PRO A 45 11.08 -3.25 7.62
C PRO A 45 11.27 -1.75 7.86
N TYR A 46 12.47 -1.35 8.26
CA TYR A 46 12.81 0.05 8.48
C TYR A 46 13.12 0.75 7.15
N LEU A 47 12.09 1.28 6.50
CA LEU A 47 12.17 1.86 5.17
C LEU A 47 11.35 3.16 5.09
N GLN A 48 11.81 4.11 4.27
CA GLN A 48 11.16 5.41 4.09
C GLN A 48 9.67 5.30 3.69
N ASP A 49 9.33 4.35 2.81
CA ASP A 49 7.93 4.16 2.39
C ASP A 49 7.02 3.77 3.57
N ILE A 50 7.54 3.00 4.54
CA ILE A 50 6.80 2.62 5.75
C ILE A 50 6.54 3.85 6.62
N THR A 51 7.57 4.67 6.84
CA THR A 51 7.43 5.94 7.58
C THR A 51 6.42 6.86 6.90
N THR A 52 6.54 7.04 5.59
CA THR A 52 5.60 7.88 4.82
C THR A 52 4.15 7.36 4.89
N MET A 53 3.94 6.04 4.91
CA MET A 53 2.60 5.48 5.07
C MET A 53 2.04 5.76 6.48
N PHE A 54 2.87 5.69 7.51
CA PHE A 54 2.46 6.08 8.86
C PHE A 54 2.16 7.58 8.97
N GLU A 55 2.99 8.43 8.37
CA GLU A 55 2.74 9.88 8.28
C GLU A 55 1.41 10.17 7.59
N LEU A 56 1.11 9.43 6.50
CA LEU A 56 -0.14 9.55 5.78
C LEU A 56 -1.34 9.19 6.67
N LEU A 57 -1.32 8.02 7.33
CA LEU A 57 -2.38 7.59 8.23
C LEU A 57 -2.50 8.53 9.44
N GLY A 58 -1.38 8.97 10.01
CA GLY A 58 -1.35 9.95 11.10
C GLY A 58 -1.97 11.28 10.70
N SER A 59 -1.69 11.78 9.48
CA SER A 59 -2.31 13.00 8.96
C SER A 59 -3.82 12.89 8.78
N MET A 60 -4.34 11.67 8.61
CA MET A 60 -5.77 11.37 8.51
C MET A 60 -6.43 11.20 9.89
N GLY A 61 -5.65 11.11 10.97
CA GLY A 61 -6.13 11.00 12.34
C GLY A 61 -5.95 9.62 12.98
N SER A 62 -5.19 8.72 12.37
CA SER A 62 -4.78 7.47 13.03
C SER A 62 -3.72 7.75 14.10
N GLU A 63 -3.84 7.06 15.22
CA GLU A 63 -2.84 7.06 16.29
C GLU A 63 -1.84 5.93 16.02
N ILE A 64 -0.54 6.24 16.00
CA ILE A 64 0.53 5.28 15.76
C ILE A 64 1.50 5.35 16.92
N LEU A 65 1.73 4.24 17.59
CA LEU A 65 2.67 4.09 18.68
C LEU A 65 3.73 3.06 18.30
N LEU A 66 4.99 3.39 18.55
CA LEU A 66 6.12 2.48 18.41
C LEU A 66 6.59 2.10 19.81
N ASP A 67 6.73 0.81 20.06
CA ASP A 67 7.24 0.31 21.34
C ASP A 67 8.74 0.01 21.31
N GLU A 68 9.30 -0.39 22.43
CA GLU A 68 10.72 -0.72 22.61
C GLU A 68 11.16 -1.94 21.77
N ASN A 69 10.23 -2.80 21.37
CA ASN A 69 10.47 -3.99 20.54
C ASN A 69 10.39 -3.67 19.05
N MET A 70 10.21 -2.39 18.68
CA MET A 70 9.96 -1.96 17.30
C MET A 70 8.65 -2.51 16.73
N ASP A 71 7.67 -2.82 17.58
CA ASP A 71 6.33 -3.18 17.16
C ASP A 71 5.46 -1.91 17.05
N PHE A 72 4.66 -1.81 16.00
CA PHE A 72 3.79 -0.66 15.75
C PHE A 72 2.36 -0.99 16.15
N THR A 73 1.81 -0.22 17.08
CA THR A 73 0.39 -0.26 17.45
C THR A 73 -0.33 0.87 16.71
N ILE A 74 -1.34 0.54 15.93
CA ILE A 74 -2.09 1.47 15.08
C ILE A 74 -3.56 1.44 15.50
N SER A 75 -4.14 2.61 15.72
CA SER A 75 -5.57 2.80 15.96
C SER A 75 -6.15 3.77 14.94
N SER A 76 -7.07 3.31 14.12
CA SER A 76 -7.77 4.11 13.10
C SER A 76 -9.25 4.35 13.44
N ALA A 77 -9.64 4.13 14.70
CA ALA A 77 -11.02 4.33 15.17
C ALA A 77 -11.48 5.80 15.04
N ASN A 78 -10.56 6.73 15.27
CA ASN A 78 -10.83 8.18 15.26
C ASN A 78 -10.37 8.88 13.98
N LEU A 79 -10.25 8.17 12.86
CA LEU A 79 -9.87 8.74 11.59
C LEU A 79 -10.91 9.80 11.18
N LYS A 80 -10.46 11.04 10.99
CA LYS A 80 -11.31 12.21 10.74
C LYS A 80 -11.22 12.71 9.31
N ASP A 81 -10.06 12.55 8.68
CA ASP A 81 -9.80 13.04 7.34
C ASP A 81 -9.76 11.87 6.35
N ILE A 82 -10.49 11.98 5.26
CA ILE A 82 -10.54 10.99 4.16
C ILE A 82 -9.72 11.44 2.95
N GLU A 83 -8.90 12.49 3.14
CA GLU A 83 -8.07 13.06 2.10
C GLU A 83 -6.60 12.65 2.26
N ALA A 84 -6.05 12.00 1.26
CA ALA A 84 -4.61 11.79 1.11
C ALA A 84 -4.00 12.92 0.30
N ARG A 85 -3.34 13.86 0.99
CA ARG A 85 -2.84 15.11 0.42
C ARG A 85 -1.64 14.88 -0.50
N TYR A 86 -1.52 15.73 -1.52
CA TYR A 86 -0.48 15.64 -2.53
C TYR A 86 0.94 15.57 -1.96
N GLU A 87 1.24 16.34 -0.90
CA GLU A 87 2.58 16.43 -0.33
C GLU A 87 3.14 15.06 0.15
N LEU A 88 2.30 14.21 0.68
CA LEU A 88 2.67 12.86 1.11
C LEU A 88 2.57 11.83 -0.03
N VAL A 89 1.54 11.97 -0.86
CA VAL A 89 1.27 11.02 -1.96
C VAL A 89 2.33 11.11 -3.06
N LYS A 90 2.85 12.33 -3.35
CA LYS A 90 3.85 12.52 -4.41
C LYS A 90 5.13 11.73 -4.22
N THR A 91 5.49 11.43 -2.98
CA THR A 91 6.73 10.73 -2.62
C THR A 91 6.57 9.21 -2.60
N MET A 92 5.33 8.73 -2.45
CA MET A 92 5.06 7.30 -2.29
C MET A 92 3.82 6.86 -3.09
N ARG A 93 4.07 6.12 -4.17
CA ARG A 93 3.00 5.60 -4.99
C ARG A 93 2.04 4.66 -4.26
N ALA A 94 2.53 3.91 -3.27
CA ALA A 94 1.73 2.99 -2.47
C ALA A 94 0.61 3.70 -1.67
N SER A 95 0.58 5.03 -1.62
CA SER A 95 -0.51 5.83 -1.06
C SER A 95 -1.87 5.50 -1.66
N ILE A 96 -1.91 5.01 -2.91
CA ILE A 96 -3.15 4.55 -3.54
C ILE A 96 -3.83 3.40 -2.77
N LEU A 97 -3.07 2.64 -1.97
CA LEU A 97 -3.60 1.51 -1.22
C LEU A 97 -4.64 1.92 -0.17
N VAL A 98 -4.64 3.17 0.30
CA VAL A 98 -5.64 3.65 1.27
C VAL A 98 -7.02 3.89 0.62
N LEU A 99 -7.10 3.96 -0.73
CA LEU A 99 -8.35 4.20 -1.45
C LEU A 99 -9.44 3.17 -1.14
N GLY A 100 -9.08 1.88 -1.25
CA GLY A 100 -10.01 0.79 -0.99
C GLY A 100 -10.58 0.81 0.43
N PRO A 101 -9.72 0.79 1.46
CA PRO A 101 -10.14 0.86 2.86
C PRO A 101 -10.99 2.09 3.19
N LEU A 102 -10.59 3.29 2.76
CA LEU A 102 -11.37 4.51 2.99
C LEU A 102 -12.75 4.42 2.36
N LEU A 103 -12.81 4.01 1.10
CA LEU A 103 -14.06 3.88 0.37
C LEU A 103 -14.96 2.81 0.99
N SER A 104 -14.40 1.69 1.46
CA SER A 104 -15.15 0.61 2.07
C SER A 104 -15.74 1.00 3.43
N LYS A 105 -14.97 1.71 4.26
CA LYS A 105 -15.39 2.05 5.63
C LYS A 105 -16.22 3.34 5.68
N TYR A 106 -15.81 4.37 4.94
CA TYR A 106 -16.40 5.70 5.01
C TYR A 106 -17.27 6.06 3.80
N GLY A 107 -17.31 5.22 2.78
CA GLY A 107 -18.06 5.48 1.55
C GLY A 107 -17.51 6.60 0.68
N LYS A 108 -16.43 7.24 1.10
CA LYS A 108 -15.81 8.38 0.41
C LYS A 108 -14.29 8.33 0.57
N ALA A 109 -13.58 8.78 -0.45
CA ALA A 109 -12.13 8.98 -0.39
C ALA A 109 -11.69 10.04 -1.39
N ARG A 110 -10.69 10.86 -1.02
CA ARG A 110 -10.06 11.84 -1.89
C ARG A 110 -8.54 11.65 -1.81
N ILE A 111 -7.94 11.21 -2.89
CA ILE A 111 -6.52 10.88 -2.93
C ILE A 111 -5.85 11.63 -4.06
N ALA A 112 -4.77 12.34 -3.77
CA ALA A 112 -3.98 12.95 -4.82
C ALA A 112 -3.43 11.87 -5.75
N LEU A 113 -3.37 12.16 -7.04
CA LEU A 113 -2.72 11.27 -8.00
C LEU A 113 -1.26 11.11 -7.62
N PRO A 114 -0.77 9.89 -7.45
CA PRO A 114 0.63 9.66 -7.14
C PRO A 114 1.51 10.21 -8.27
N GLY A 115 2.55 10.94 -7.90
CA GLY A 115 3.56 11.44 -8.83
C GLY A 115 4.22 10.30 -9.62
N GLY A 116 4.82 10.64 -10.75
CA GLY A 116 5.53 9.67 -11.58
C GLY A 116 6.71 9.06 -10.81
N CYS A 117 6.82 7.74 -10.87
CA CYS A 117 8.00 7.03 -10.38
C CYS A 117 9.12 7.16 -11.42
N ALA A 118 10.37 7.35 -10.99
CA ALA A 118 11.56 7.37 -11.86
C ALA A 118 11.73 6.11 -12.74
N ILE A 119 11.02 5.04 -12.42
CA ILE A 119 11.06 3.73 -13.10
C ILE A 119 10.00 3.61 -14.23
N GLY A 120 9.21 4.67 -14.49
CA GLY A 120 8.20 4.70 -15.56
C GLY A 120 6.75 4.86 -15.09
N SER A 121 5.83 5.06 -16.04
CA SER A 121 4.41 5.18 -15.75
C SER A 121 3.85 3.82 -15.29
N ARG A 122 3.35 3.79 -14.09
CA ARG A 122 2.63 2.62 -13.58
C ARG A 122 1.20 3.07 -13.27
N PRO A 123 0.28 2.93 -14.19
CA PRO A 123 -1.07 3.45 -14.06
C PRO A 123 -1.79 2.80 -12.87
N VAL A 124 -2.59 3.59 -12.16
CA VAL A 124 -3.44 3.12 -11.04
C VAL A 124 -4.84 2.71 -11.54
N ASN A 125 -5.04 2.73 -12.86
CA ASN A 125 -6.33 2.45 -13.50
C ASN A 125 -6.93 1.10 -13.09
N PHE A 126 -6.13 0.04 -12.92
CA PHE A 126 -6.66 -1.25 -12.47
C PHE A 126 -7.35 -1.17 -11.10
N HIS A 127 -6.80 -0.39 -10.16
CA HIS A 127 -7.47 -0.15 -8.88
C HIS A 127 -8.79 0.60 -9.08
N LEU A 128 -8.79 1.64 -9.91
CA LEU A 128 -9.97 2.45 -10.16
C LEU A 128 -11.05 1.66 -10.91
N ASP A 129 -10.68 0.89 -11.91
CA ASP A 129 -11.59 0.09 -12.71
C ASP A 129 -12.22 -1.05 -11.89
N ALA A 130 -11.43 -1.70 -11.02
CA ALA A 130 -11.94 -2.68 -10.08
C ALA A 130 -12.99 -2.07 -9.14
N LEU A 131 -12.68 -0.93 -8.52
CA LEU A 131 -13.60 -0.26 -7.61
C LEU A 131 -14.88 0.25 -8.31
N LYS A 132 -14.78 0.72 -9.57
CA LYS A 132 -15.94 1.08 -10.38
C LYS A 132 -16.85 -0.13 -10.63
N GLN A 133 -16.25 -1.29 -10.97
CA GLN A 133 -17.02 -2.54 -11.15
C GLN A 133 -17.70 -2.99 -9.85
N MET A 134 -17.11 -2.67 -8.69
CA MET A 134 -17.71 -2.88 -7.37
C MET A 134 -18.77 -1.83 -7.00
N GLY A 135 -19.08 -0.87 -7.89
CA GLY A 135 -20.14 0.11 -7.71
C GLY A 135 -19.67 1.47 -7.19
N ALA A 136 -18.37 1.76 -7.20
CA ALA A 136 -17.87 3.08 -6.85
C ALA A 136 -18.03 4.08 -8.00
N SER A 137 -18.42 5.31 -7.68
CA SER A 137 -18.32 6.47 -8.57
C SER A 137 -16.95 7.12 -8.37
N ILE A 138 -16.15 7.17 -9.41
CA ILE A 138 -14.77 7.71 -9.35
C ILE A 138 -14.59 8.77 -10.41
N ILE A 139 -14.16 9.95 -9.98
CA ILE A 139 -13.91 11.13 -10.82
C ILE A 139 -12.46 11.57 -10.60
N LEU A 140 -11.78 11.95 -11.69
CA LEU A 140 -10.47 12.59 -11.62
C LEU A 140 -10.67 14.10 -11.75
N ARG A 141 -10.35 14.86 -10.71
CA ARG A 141 -10.53 16.30 -10.69
C ARG A 141 -9.36 16.98 -10.00
N ASN A 142 -8.81 18.01 -10.65
CA ASN A 142 -7.72 18.85 -10.10
C ASN A 142 -6.53 18.03 -9.54
N GLY A 143 -6.15 16.94 -10.21
CA GLY A 143 -5.05 16.09 -9.75
C GLY A 143 -5.40 15.14 -8.60
N TYR A 144 -6.69 14.99 -8.27
CA TYR A 144 -7.19 14.08 -7.24
C TYR A 144 -8.11 13.01 -7.84
N ILE A 145 -8.08 11.85 -7.23
CA ILE A 145 -9.06 10.78 -7.35
C ILE A 145 -10.13 11.05 -6.28
N GLU A 146 -11.33 11.41 -6.71
CA GLU A 146 -12.50 11.56 -5.84
C GLU A 146 -13.38 10.34 -6.03
N ALA A 147 -13.52 9.53 -5.00
CA ALA A 147 -14.28 8.27 -5.03
C ALA A 147 -15.41 8.31 -4.01
N ASN A 148 -16.58 7.84 -4.43
CA ASN A 148 -17.77 7.72 -3.59
C ASN A 148 -18.46 6.38 -3.84
N ALA A 149 -18.93 5.74 -2.77
CA ALA A 149 -19.74 4.54 -2.84
C ALA A 149 -20.69 4.49 -1.64
N SER A 150 -21.96 4.23 -1.85
CA SER A 150 -22.89 3.97 -0.75
C SER A 150 -22.56 2.64 -0.05
N LYS A 151 -22.20 1.64 -0.85
CA LYS A 151 -21.72 0.32 -0.41
C LYS A 151 -21.02 -0.35 -1.59
N LEU A 152 -19.81 -0.85 -1.39
CA LEU A 152 -19.14 -1.68 -2.37
C LEU A 152 -19.79 -3.06 -2.44
N LYS A 153 -19.97 -3.59 -3.65
CA LYS A 153 -20.53 -4.91 -3.92
C LYS A 153 -19.48 -5.81 -4.53
N GLY A 154 -19.53 -7.09 -4.21
CA GLY A 154 -18.69 -8.08 -4.88
C GLY A 154 -18.93 -8.07 -6.39
N ALA A 155 -17.88 -8.18 -7.18
CA ALA A 155 -17.92 -8.19 -8.64
C ALA A 155 -16.95 -9.22 -9.20
N ASN A 156 -17.27 -9.76 -10.36
CA ASN A 156 -16.33 -10.59 -11.12
C ASN A 156 -15.42 -9.67 -11.94
N ILE A 157 -14.19 -9.46 -11.45
CA ILE A 157 -13.25 -8.54 -12.05
C ILE A 157 -12.23 -9.31 -12.89
N ARG A 158 -12.14 -8.95 -14.15
CA ARG A 158 -11.12 -9.46 -15.07
C ARG A 158 -10.30 -8.30 -15.58
N PHE A 159 -8.98 -8.34 -15.38
CA PHE A 159 -8.08 -7.35 -15.93
C PHE A 159 -7.63 -7.78 -17.32
N GLU A 160 -7.78 -6.87 -18.27
CA GLU A 160 -7.25 -7.02 -19.62
C GLU A 160 -5.86 -6.37 -19.64
N GLY A 161 -4.83 -7.14 -19.41
CA GLY A 161 -3.46 -6.65 -19.45
C GLY A 161 -2.46 -7.58 -18.79
N VAL A 162 -1.24 -7.56 -19.32
CA VAL A 162 -0.12 -8.30 -18.76
C VAL A 162 0.41 -7.51 -17.56
N THR A 163 0.44 -8.13 -16.40
CA THR A 163 1.07 -7.59 -15.19
C THR A 163 2.34 -8.37 -14.86
N VAL A 164 3.18 -7.85 -13.96
CA VAL A 164 4.37 -8.57 -13.48
C VAL A 164 3.99 -9.93 -12.89
N LEU A 165 2.84 -10.03 -12.23
CA LEU A 165 2.32 -11.30 -11.68
C LEU A 165 1.94 -12.28 -12.80
N SER A 166 1.38 -11.82 -13.91
CA SER A 166 1.12 -12.66 -15.09
C SER A 166 2.41 -13.22 -15.68
N LEU A 167 3.47 -12.43 -15.74
CA LEU A 167 4.78 -12.87 -16.22
C LEU A 167 5.38 -13.94 -15.30
N ILE A 168 5.24 -13.82 -13.98
CA ILE A 168 5.67 -14.84 -13.03
C ILE A 168 4.95 -16.16 -13.30
N HIS A 169 3.64 -16.14 -13.49
CA HIS A 169 2.87 -17.34 -13.80
C HIS A 169 3.19 -17.96 -15.16
N ILE A 170 3.58 -17.16 -16.14
CA ILE A 170 3.98 -17.65 -17.47
C ILE A 170 5.40 -18.18 -17.46
N SER A 171 6.31 -17.57 -16.70
CA SER A 171 7.73 -17.91 -16.70
C SER A 171 8.13 -18.98 -15.67
N GLU A 172 7.26 -19.38 -14.76
CA GLU A 172 7.54 -20.41 -13.74
C GLU A 172 6.75 -21.74 -13.87
N PRO A 173 6.30 -22.22 -15.04
CA PRO A 173 5.62 -23.52 -15.12
C PRO A 173 6.58 -24.71 -14.87
N THR A 174 7.86 -24.45 -14.67
CA THR A 174 8.90 -25.49 -14.57
C THR A 174 9.64 -25.52 -13.24
N ARG A 175 9.20 -24.75 -12.21
CA ARG A 175 9.79 -24.85 -10.88
C ARG A 175 9.33 -26.15 -10.22
N PRO A 176 10.21 -27.17 -10.01
CA PRO A 176 9.83 -28.34 -9.25
C PRO A 176 9.58 -27.92 -7.80
N TYR A 177 8.47 -28.37 -7.23
CA TYR A 177 8.11 -28.17 -5.83
C TYR A 177 9.02 -29.01 -4.91
#